data_9e8918325447de8a135902b6190d630d
#
_entry.id   9e8918325447de8a135902b6190d630d
#
_cell.length_a   1.000
_cell.length_b   1.000
_cell.length_c   1.000
_cell.angle_alpha   90.00
_cell.angle_beta   90.00
_cell.angle_gamma   90.00
#
_symmetry.space_group_name_H-M   'P 1'
#
loop_
_entity.id
_entity.type
_entity.pdbx_description
1 polymer ?
#
loop_
_entity_poly.entity_id
_entity_poly.type
_entity_poly.pdbx_seq_one_letter_code
_entity_poly.pdbx_strand_id
1 'polypeptide(L)'
;FCGAPWTVATYMIAGRGTPDQAPARLFCYREPDAFLKLLDLLADMSADYLIRQIEAGADAVQVFDSWSGVLDEACFEAYCIRPMRRIVDKVRMTKPGARIIGFPKGAGMLYRSYRQNTGVDALGLDWTVPLSFAAELQKDGPIQGNLDPLRVVAGRRSIKDGVDRILEVLANGPL
;
A
#
# COMPACT_ATOMS: atom_id res chain seq x y z
N PHE A 1 -5.71 10.44 2.00
CA PHE A 1 -5.40 8.99 2.01
C PHE A 1 -6.64 8.16 2.27
N CYS A 2 -6.57 6.86 1.95
CA CYS A 2 -7.59 5.90 2.33
C CYS A 2 -6.97 4.52 2.64
N GLY A 3 -7.77 3.62 3.24
CA GLY A 3 -7.44 2.21 3.33
C GLY A 3 -7.63 1.53 1.97
N ALA A 4 -6.78 0.55 1.65
CA ALA A 4 -6.96 -0.30 0.47
C ALA A 4 -8.16 -1.25 0.64
N PRO A 5 -8.77 -1.68 -0.47
CA PRO A 5 -9.94 -2.56 -0.43
C PRO A 5 -9.77 -3.82 0.42
N TRP A 6 -8.65 -4.53 0.29
CA TRP A 6 -8.35 -5.69 1.13
C TRP A 6 -8.34 -5.33 2.62
N THR A 7 -7.57 -4.30 3.01
CA THR A 7 -7.50 -3.86 4.40
C THR A 7 -8.87 -3.48 4.96
N VAL A 8 -9.68 -2.72 4.20
CA VAL A 8 -11.04 -2.34 4.63
C VAL A 8 -11.94 -3.56 4.77
N ALA A 9 -11.90 -4.48 3.79
CA ALA A 9 -12.69 -5.71 3.82
C ALA A 9 -12.37 -6.57 5.05
N THR A 10 -11.08 -6.65 5.48
CA THR A 10 -10.73 -7.41 6.69
C THR A 10 -11.45 -6.91 7.93
N TYR A 11 -11.55 -5.60 8.11
CA TYR A 11 -12.29 -5.00 9.22
C TYR A 11 -13.80 -5.17 9.10
N MET A 12 -14.35 -5.04 7.89
CA MET A 12 -15.79 -5.22 7.65
C MET A 12 -16.24 -6.64 7.97
N ILE A 13 -15.47 -7.65 7.57
CA ILE A 13 -15.81 -9.06 7.76
C ILE A 13 -15.63 -9.49 9.22
N ALA A 14 -14.54 -9.07 9.86
CA ALA A 14 -14.24 -9.48 11.23
C ALA A 14 -14.88 -8.60 12.31
N GLY A 15 -15.36 -7.39 11.95
CA GLY A 15 -15.84 -6.39 12.90
C GLY A 15 -14.76 -5.81 13.82
N ARG A 16 -13.52 -6.26 13.67
CA ARG A 16 -12.34 -5.83 14.47
C ARG A 16 -11.05 -6.21 13.76
N GLY A 17 -9.91 -5.68 14.24
CA GLY A 17 -8.59 -6.19 13.83
C GLY A 17 -8.36 -7.61 14.34
N THR A 18 -7.73 -8.45 13.52
CA THR A 18 -7.33 -9.82 13.86
C THR A 18 -5.87 -10.05 13.48
N PRO A 19 -5.11 -10.90 14.21
CA PRO A 19 -3.65 -11.02 14.01
C PRO A 19 -3.23 -11.43 12.60
N ASP A 20 -3.95 -12.38 11.98
CA ASP A 20 -3.61 -13.01 10.70
C ASP A 20 -4.67 -12.84 9.62
N GLN A 21 -5.68 -12.01 9.89
CA GLN A 21 -6.83 -11.76 9.03
C GLN A 21 -7.60 -13.04 8.64
N ALA A 22 -7.59 -14.07 9.49
CA ALA A 22 -8.22 -15.37 9.23
C ALA A 22 -9.69 -15.28 8.81
N PRO A 23 -10.57 -14.46 9.44
CA PRO A 23 -11.96 -14.36 8.99
C PRO A 23 -12.10 -13.93 7.53
N ALA A 24 -11.33 -12.92 7.09
CA ALA A 24 -11.36 -12.45 5.71
C ALA A 24 -10.74 -13.46 4.75
N ARG A 25 -9.62 -14.09 5.13
CA ARG A 25 -8.96 -15.14 4.34
C ARG A 25 -9.86 -16.35 4.15
N LEU A 26 -10.57 -16.79 5.18
CA LEU A 26 -11.54 -17.87 5.07
C LEU A 26 -12.73 -17.49 4.18
N PHE A 27 -13.19 -16.25 4.27
CA PHE A 27 -14.29 -15.78 3.42
C PHE A 27 -13.87 -15.75 1.94
N CYS A 28 -12.69 -15.23 1.61
CA CYS A 28 -12.27 -15.19 0.22
C CYS A 28 -12.03 -16.60 -0.39
N TYR A 29 -11.63 -17.59 0.39
CA TYR A 29 -11.50 -18.97 -0.09
C TYR A 29 -12.84 -19.69 -0.27
N ARG A 30 -13.84 -19.36 0.57
CA ARG A 30 -15.16 -20.00 0.54
C ARG A 30 -16.09 -19.36 -0.49
N GLU A 31 -16.02 -18.04 -0.62
CA GLU A 31 -16.93 -17.23 -1.43
C GLU A 31 -16.14 -16.23 -2.31
N PRO A 32 -15.26 -16.72 -3.21
CA PRO A 32 -14.34 -15.85 -3.97
C PRO A 32 -15.06 -14.81 -4.81
N ASP A 33 -16.17 -15.18 -5.46
CA ASP A 33 -16.93 -14.26 -6.31
C ASP A 33 -17.59 -13.13 -5.51
N ALA A 34 -18.16 -13.46 -4.34
CA ALA A 34 -18.75 -12.48 -3.45
C ALA A 34 -17.68 -11.55 -2.89
N PHE A 35 -16.50 -12.10 -2.55
CA PHE A 35 -15.38 -11.32 -2.04
C PHE A 35 -14.83 -10.36 -3.11
N LEU A 36 -14.68 -10.81 -4.36
CA LEU A 36 -14.24 -9.95 -5.46
C LEU A 36 -15.21 -8.79 -5.72
N LYS A 37 -16.53 -9.06 -5.67
CA LYS A 37 -17.56 -8.00 -5.79
C LYS A 37 -17.46 -6.96 -4.67
N LEU A 38 -17.19 -7.40 -3.42
CA LEU A 38 -16.97 -6.50 -2.30
C LEU A 38 -15.73 -5.63 -2.56
N LEU A 39 -14.62 -6.22 -3.02
CA LEU A 39 -13.39 -5.45 -3.30
C LEU A 39 -13.58 -4.46 -4.45
N ASP A 40 -14.35 -4.80 -5.48
CA ASP A 40 -14.67 -3.89 -6.59
C ASP A 40 -15.47 -2.68 -6.10
N LEU A 41 -16.48 -2.91 -5.26
CA LEU A 41 -17.26 -1.83 -4.64
C LEU A 41 -16.36 -0.91 -3.78
N LEU A 42 -15.52 -1.51 -2.93
CA LEU A 42 -14.60 -0.75 -2.08
C LEU A 42 -13.56 0.02 -2.90
N ALA A 43 -13.07 -0.55 -4.00
CA ALA A 43 -12.15 0.15 -4.89
C ALA A 43 -12.80 1.37 -5.54
N ASP A 44 -14.03 1.24 -6.01
CA ASP A 44 -14.78 2.36 -6.60
C ASP A 44 -15.04 3.48 -5.59
N MET A 45 -15.46 3.13 -4.37
CA MET A 45 -15.69 4.10 -3.28
C MET A 45 -14.38 4.79 -2.85
N SER A 46 -13.29 4.03 -2.75
CA SER A 46 -11.97 4.58 -2.42
C SER A 46 -11.48 5.56 -3.49
N ALA A 47 -11.66 5.22 -4.76
CA ALA A 47 -11.31 6.11 -5.86
C ALA A 47 -12.10 7.43 -5.81
N ASP A 48 -13.43 7.36 -5.61
CA ASP A 48 -14.28 8.56 -5.48
C ASP A 48 -13.88 9.42 -4.29
N TYR A 49 -13.51 8.79 -3.17
CA TYR A 49 -13.03 9.50 -1.99
C TYR A 49 -11.68 10.19 -2.24
N LEU A 50 -10.74 9.53 -2.92
CA LEU A 50 -9.44 10.12 -3.28
C LEU A 50 -9.59 11.27 -4.27
N ILE A 51 -10.48 11.15 -5.26
CA ILE A 51 -10.80 12.24 -6.21
C ILE A 51 -11.24 13.48 -5.46
N ARG A 52 -12.13 13.34 -4.48
CA ARG A 52 -12.60 14.48 -3.65
C ARG A 52 -11.49 15.08 -2.80
N GLN A 53 -10.54 14.29 -2.30
CA GLN A 53 -9.37 14.82 -1.58
C GLN A 53 -8.48 15.66 -2.50
N ILE A 54 -8.25 15.20 -3.74
CA ILE A 54 -7.49 15.95 -4.74
C ILE A 54 -8.22 17.27 -5.10
N GLU A 55 -9.54 17.23 -5.26
CA GLU A 55 -10.37 18.40 -5.49
C GLU A 55 -10.33 19.41 -4.33
N ALA A 56 -10.16 18.92 -3.12
CA ALA A 56 -10.00 19.74 -1.93
C ALA A 56 -8.57 20.28 -1.74
N GLY A 57 -7.62 19.97 -2.65
CA GLY A 57 -6.28 20.53 -2.68
C GLY A 57 -5.17 19.59 -2.20
N ALA A 58 -5.41 18.28 -2.16
CA ALA A 58 -4.32 17.33 -1.87
C ALA A 58 -3.35 17.24 -3.07
N ASP A 59 -2.05 17.43 -2.81
CA ASP A 59 -0.99 17.35 -3.81
C ASP A 59 -0.68 15.91 -4.24
N ALA A 60 -0.85 14.97 -3.31
CA ALA A 60 -0.70 13.54 -3.52
C ALA A 60 -1.68 12.77 -2.63
N VAL A 61 -2.03 11.56 -3.03
CA VAL A 61 -2.88 10.68 -2.24
C VAL A 61 -2.19 9.34 -2.00
N GLN A 62 -2.46 8.71 -0.85
CA GLN A 62 -1.84 7.44 -0.47
C GLN A 62 -2.91 6.40 -0.11
N VAL A 63 -2.70 5.18 -0.60
CA VAL A 63 -3.55 4.01 -0.31
C VAL A 63 -2.79 3.04 0.59
N PHE A 64 -3.34 2.81 1.78
CA PHE A 64 -2.71 1.98 2.81
C PHE A 64 -3.28 0.56 2.80
N ASP A 65 -2.48 -0.42 2.37
CA ASP A 65 -2.81 -1.84 2.48
C ASP A 65 -2.05 -2.49 3.65
N SER A 66 -2.51 -2.19 4.85
CA SER A 66 -1.83 -2.52 6.11
C SER A 66 -1.75 -4.02 6.41
N TRP A 67 -2.57 -4.83 5.74
CA TRP A 67 -2.70 -6.27 5.98
C TRP A 67 -2.36 -7.14 4.77
N SER A 68 -1.72 -6.57 3.74
CA SER A 68 -1.36 -7.29 2.52
C SER A 68 -0.36 -8.44 2.74
N GLY A 69 0.52 -8.31 3.72
CA GLY A 69 1.58 -9.28 4.00
C GLY A 69 1.15 -10.64 4.53
N VAL A 70 -0.15 -10.89 4.76
CA VAL A 70 -0.68 -12.21 5.17
C VAL A 70 -1.16 -13.06 3.99
N LEU A 71 -1.11 -12.50 2.78
CA LEU A 71 -1.59 -13.14 1.57
C LEU A 71 -0.47 -13.88 0.84
N ASP A 72 -0.80 -15.02 0.25
CA ASP A 72 0.04 -15.65 -0.75
C ASP A 72 0.05 -14.85 -2.06
N GLU A 73 0.91 -15.21 -2.99
CA GLU A 73 1.12 -14.49 -4.24
C GLU A 73 -0.17 -14.35 -5.07
N ALA A 74 -0.95 -15.44 -5.22
CA ALA A 74 -2.18 -15.42 -6.01
C ALA A 74 -3.26 -14.54 -5.38
N CYS A 75 -3.42 -14.63 -4.06
CA CYS A 75 -4.34 -13.79 -3.30
C CYS A 75 -3.86 -12.31 -3.30
N PHE A 76 -2.57 -12.06 -3.22
CA PHE A 76 -2.02 -10.71 -3.30
C PHE A 76 -2.30 -10.06 -4.67
N GLU A 77 -2.12 -10.80 -5.75
CA GLU A 77 -2.49 -10.32 -7.09
C GLU A 77 -3.99 -10.00 -7.19
N ALA A 78 -4.84 -10.94 -6.75
CA ALA A 78 -6.29 -10.80 -6.88
C ALA A 78 -6.89 -9.75 -5.94
N TYR A 79 -6.34 -9.57 -4.72
CA TYR A 79 -6.99 -8.80 -3.65
C TYR A 79 -6.25 -7.51 -3.28
N CYS A 80 -4.98 -7.35 -3.67
CA CYS A 80 -4.23 -6.11 -3.47
C CYS A 80 -3.92 -5.43 -4.81
N ILE A 81 -3.30 -6.11 -5.77
CA ILE A 81 -2.88 -5.48 -7.03
C ILE A 81 -4.07 -5.11 -7.91
N ARG A 82 -4.96 -6.06 -8.20
CA ARG A 82 -6.14 -5.82 -9.06
C ARG A 82 -7.02 -4.66 -8.57
N PRO A 83 -7.46 -4.61 -7.30
CA PRO A 83 -8.27 -3.50 -6.81
C PRO A 83 -7.49 -2.18 -6.74
N MET A 84 -6.17 -2.21 -6.46
CA MET A 84 -5.36 -1.01 -6.50
C MET A 84 -5.25 -0.43 -7.92
N ARG A 85 -5.03 -1.26 -8.93
CA ARG A 85 -5.07 -0.84 -10.34
C ARG A 85 -6.40 -0.16 -10.67
N ARG A 86 -7.53 -0.77 -10.27
CA ARG A 86 -8.86 -0.19 -10.49
C ARG A 86 -8.99 1.22 -9.86
N ILE A 87 -8.45 1.41 -8.65
CA ILE A 87 -8.40 2.73 -8.00
C ILE A 87 -7.59 3.71 -8.85
N VAL A 88 -6.36 3.34 -9.22
CA VAL A 88 -5.46 4.19 -10.00
C VAL A 88 -6.09 4.60 -11.33
N ASP A 89 -6.64 3.64 -12.06
CA ASP A 89 -7.27 3.88 -13.36
C ASP A 89 -8.44 4.87 -13.22
N LYS A 90 -9.35 4.64 -12.26
CA LYS A 90 -10.51 5.51 -12.04
C LYS A 90 -10.09 6.92 -11.60
N VAL A 91 -9.11 7.03 -10.69
CA VAL A 91 -8.60 8.34 -10.26
C VAL A 91 -7.98 9.08 -11.44
N ARG A 92 -7.15 8.43 -12.25
CA ARG A 92 -6.49 9.06 -13.41
C ARG A 92 -7.44 9.43 -14.53
N MET A 93 -8.51 8.68 -14.75
CA MET A 93 -9.55 9.06 -15.70
C MET A 93 -10.17 10.41 -15.36
N THR A 94 -10.32 10.74 -14.08
CA THR A 94 -10.92 12.00 -13.61
C THR A 94 -9.86 13.09 -13.35
N LYS A 95 -8.68 12.68 -12.88
CA LYS A 95 -7.55 13.54 -12.49
C LYS A 95 -6.25 13.00 -13.11
N PRO A 96 -5.97 13.27 -14.39
CA PRO A 96 -4.80 12.69 -15.11
C PRO A 96 -3.45 13.00 -14.47
N GLY A 97 -3.32 14.14 -13.76
CA GLY A 97 -2.10 14.56 -13.07
C GLY A 97 -1.99 14.08 -11.60
N ALA A 98 -2.91 13.23 -11.12
CA ALA A 98 -2.91 12.76 -9.74
C ALA A 98 -1.65 11.96 -9.42
N ARG A 99 -1.02 12.27 -8.28
CA ARG A 99 0.12 11.52 -7.72
C ARG A 99 -0.39 10.54 -6.69
N ILE A 100 -0.13 9.25 -6.90
CA ILE A 100 -0.69 8.17 -6.10
C ILE A 100 0.42 7.33 -5.52
N ILE A 101 0.43 7.19 -4.19
CA ILE A 101 1.38 6.37 -3.44
C ILE A 101 0.65 5.09 -3.00
N GLY A 102 1.22 3.93 -3.32
CA GLY A 102 0.74 2.65 -2.81
C GLY A 102 1.60 2.16 -1.64
N PHE A 103 0.98 1.65 -0.58
CA PHE A 103 1.68 1.12 0.59
C PHE A 103 1.17 -0.29 0.95
N PRO A 104 1.64 -1.35 0.25
CA PRO A 104 1.33 -2.73 0.57
C PRO A 104 2.26 -3.26 1.69
N LYS A 105 1.91 -2.97 2.94
CA LYS A 105 2.74 -3.33 4.10
C LYS A 105 2.94 -4.84 4.22
N GLY A 106 4.20 -5.24 4.34
CA GLY A 106 4.58 -6.64 4.47
C GLY A 106 4.62 -7.42 3.16
N ALA A 107 4.52 -6.75 2.01
CA ALA A 107 4.52 -7.38 0.69
C ALA A 107 5.84 -8.10 0.34
N GLY A 108 6.95 -7.80 1.04
CA GLY A 108 8.22 -8.47 0.78
C GLY A 108 8.67 -8.36 -0.69
N MET A 109 8.97 -9.48 -1.32
CA MET A 109 9.36 -9.49 -2.73
C MET A 109 8.25 -9.06 -3.70
N LEU A 110 6.99 -9.11 -3.27
CA LEU A 110 5.83 -8.72 -4.09
C LEU A 110 5.71 -7.20 -4.31
N TYR A 111 6.52 -6.37 -3.62
CA TYR A 111 6.63 -4.94 -3.92
C TYR A 111 6.96 -4.67 -5.39
N ARG A 112 7.79 -5.51 -6.03
CA ARG A 112 8.14 -5.36 -7.44
C ARG A 112 6.93 -5.58 -8.35
N SER A 113 6.21 -6.67 -8.17
CA SER A 113 4.97 -6.97 -8.90
C SER A 113 3.91 -5.89 -8.66
N TYR A 114 3.77 -5.44 -7.41
CA TYR A 114 2.83 -4.38 -7.06
C TYR A 114 3.12 -3.08 -7.84
N ARG A 115 4.37 -2.60 -7.87
CA ARG A 115 4.75 -1.41 -8.65
C ARG A 115 4.43 -1.58 -10.13
N GLN A 116 4.84 -2.70 -10.71
CA GLN A 116 4.70 -2.95 -12.15
C GLN A 116 3.25 -3.05 -12.61
N ASN A 117 2.37 -3.54 -11.73
CA ASN A 117 1.02 -3.92 -12.12
C ASN A 117 -0.08 -3.00 -11.59
N THR A 118 0.18 -2.09 -10.65
CA THR A 118 -0.84 -1.17 -10.12
C THR A 118 -0.85 0.18 -10.81
N GLY A 119 0.28 0.62 -11.37
CA GLY A 119 0.41 1.94 -11.97
C GLY A 119 0.58 3.09 -10.97
N VAL A 120 0.92 2.82 -9.69
CA VAL A 120 1.23 3.86 -8.70
C VAL A 120 2.49 4.65 -9.08
N ASP A 121 2.55 5.93 -8.68
CA ASP A 121 3.71 6.79 -8.94
C ASP A 121 4.84 6.52 -7.95
N ALA A 122 4.50 6.21 -6.69
CA ALA A 122 5.47 5.94 -5.64
C ALA A 122 5.06 4.75 -4.76
N LEU A 123 6.05 4.11 -4.12
CA LEU A 123 5.85 3.05 -3.15
C LEU A 123 6.16 3.53 -1.73
N GLY A 124 5.23 3.38 -0.81
CA GLY A 124 5.52 3.34 0.61
C GLY A 124 6.12 1.99 0.99
N LEU A 125 7.23 1.99 1.69
CA LEU A 125 7.93 0.80 2.16
C LEU A 125 7.83 0.69 3.68
N ASP A 126 7.57 -0.50 4.17
CA ASP A 126 7.63 -0.76 5.61
C ASP A 126 9.07 -1.08 6.07
N TRP A 127 9.27 -1.06 7.38
CA TRP A 127 10.59 -1.21 8.01
C TRP A 127 11.22 -2.61 7.88
N THR A 128 10.47 -3.60 7.38
CA THR A 128 10.98 -4.96 7.17
C THR A 128 11.68 -5.10 5.82
N VAL A 129 11.51 -4.11 4.93
CA VAL A 129 12.15 -4.11 3.61
C VAL A 129 13.65 -3.82 3.77
N PRO A 130 14.55 -4.72 3.30
CA PRO A 130 15.99 -4.46 3.29
C PRO A 130 16.32 -3.21 2.47
N LEU A 131 17.24 -2.37 2.96
CA LEU A 131 17.63 -1.14 2.24
C LEU A 131 18.24 -1.42 0.85
N SER A 132 18.94 -2.54 0.68
CA SER A 132 19.42 -2.98 -0.64
C SER A 132 18.28 -3.21 -1.64
N PHE A 133 17.20 -3.86 -1.19
CA PHE A 133 16.02 -4.05 -2.03
C PHE A 133 15.22 -2.76 -2.24
N ALA A 134 15.15 -1.89 -1.24
CA ALA A 134 14.60 -0.55 -1.39
C ALA A 134 15.34 0.27 -2.47
N ALA A 135 16.68 0.20 -2.50
CA ALA A 135 17.49 0.84 -3.53
C ALA A 135 17.26 0.27 -4.94
N GLU A 136 16.96 -1.03 -5.05
CA GLU A 136 16.54 -1.61 -6.33
C GLU A 136 15.18 -1.07 -6.78
N LEU A 137 14.20 -1.02 -5.88
CA LEU A 137 12.87 -0.48 -6.18
C LEU A 137 12.90 1.01 -6.52
N GLN A 138 13.84 1.77 -5.93
CA GLN A 138 14.02 3.19 -6.18
C GLN A 138 14.48 3.50 -7.61
N LYS A 139 15.14 2.55 -8.30
CA LYS A 139 15.54 2.70 -9.71
C LYS A 139 14.33 2.82 -10.64
N ASP A 140 13.21 2.24 -10.25
CA ASP A 140 11.97 2.24 -11.02
C ASP A 140 11.03 3.39 -10.65
N GLY A 141 11.42 4.27 -9.71
CA GLY A 141 10.65 5.46 -9.32
C GLY A 141 10.67 5.74 -7.81
N PRO A 142 9.97 6.79 -7.38
CA PRO A 142 10.00 7.26 -6.00
C PRO A 142 9.58 6.19 -4.99
N ILE A 143 10.24 6.22 -3.83
CA ILE A 143 9.89 5.43 -2.65
C ILE A 143 9.72 6.35 -1.43
N GLN A 144 8.98 5.88 -0.44
CA GLN A 144 8.77 6.56 0.84
C GLN A 144 9.05 5.57 1.97
N GLY A 145 9.79 5.98 2.97
CA GLY A 145 10.08 5.15 4.15
C GLY A 145 11.58 4.89 4.26
N ASN A 146 12.05 3.90 5.04
CA ASN A 146 11.28 2.83 5.72
C ASN A 146 11.65 2.78 7.22
N LEU A 147 11.61 3.91 7.89
CA LEU A 147 11.94 3.98 9.30
C LEU A 147 10.93 3.17 10.14
N ASP A 148 11.45 2.32 11.03
CA ASP A 148 10.62 1.62 12.02
C ASP A 148 9.93 2.64 12.94
N PRO A 149 8.59 2.65 13.01
CA PRO A 149 7.84 3.57 13.87
C PRO A 149 8.24 3.52 15.34
N LEU A 150 8.69 2.37 15.85
CA LEU A 150 9.13 2.22 17.22
C LEU A 150 10.43 2.97 17.51
N ARG A 151 11.26 3.25 16.51
CA ARG A 151 12.41 4.14 16.66
C ARG A 151 11.99 5.56 16.99
N VAL A 152 10.86 6.01 16.44
CA VAL A 152 10.28 7.33 16.74
C VAL A 152 9.76 7.36 18.18
N VAL A 153 9.08 6.31 18.61
CA VAL A 153 8.60 6.17 19.99
C VAL A 153 9.79 6.12 20.99
N ALA A 154 10.84 5.37 20.67
CA ALA A 154 12.05 5.29 21.47
C ALA A 154 12.80 6.64 21.54
N GLY A 155 12.68 7.45 20.49
CA GLY A 155 13.22 8.81 20.44
C GLY A 155 14.74 8.91 20.36
N ARG A 156 15.25 10.15 20.60
CA ARG A 156 16.68 10.44 20.75
C ARG A 156 17.56 9.89 19.59
N ARG A 157 18.67 9.21 19.96
CA ARG A 157 19.62 8.64 19.02
C ARG A 157 19.02 7.59 18.09
N SER A 158 17.99 6.86 18.55
CA SER A 158 17.33 5.82 17.74
C SER A 158 16.74 6.36 16.44
N ILE A 159 16.13 7.54 16.46
CA ILE A 159 15.60 8.19 15.26
C ILE A 159 16.75 8.54 14.33
N LYS A 160 17.75 9.28 14.86
CA LYS A 160 18.88 9.75 14.05
C LYS A 160 19.59 8.59 13.35
N ASP A 161 20.00 7.57 14.11
CA ASP A 161 20.70 6.41 13.55
C ASP A 161 19.87 5.68 12.48
N GLY A 162 18.52 5.63 12.65
CA GLY A 162 17.62 5.03 11.67
C GLY A 162 17.52 5.85 10.39
N VAL A 163 17.40 7.17 10.51
CA VAL A 163 17.32 8.08 9.36
C VAL A 163 18.65 8.14 8.62
N ASP A 164 19.77 8.26 9.34
CA ASP A 164 21.11 8.29 8.72
C ASP A 164 21.33 7.04 7.84
N ARG A 165 21.00 5.85 8.34
CA ARG A 165 21.12 4.61 7.56
C ARG A 165 20.26 4.59 6.28
N ILE A 166 19.06 5.16 6.34
CA ILE A 166 18.19 5.26 5.17
C ILE A 166 18.82 6.22 4.16
N LEU A 167 19.26 7.38 4.60
CA LEU A 167 19.86 8.39 3.74
C LEU A 167 21.21 7.96 3.15
N GLU A 168 22.05 7.23 3.89
CA GLU A 168 23.30 6.65 3.38
C GLU A 168 23.09 5.79 2.13
N VAL A 169 21.94 5.09 2.04
CA VAL A 169 21.66 4.18 0.94
C VAL A 169 20.77 4.81 -0.13
N LEU A 170 19.80 5.65 0.26
CA LEU A 170 18.69 6.05 -0.60
C LEU A 170 18.69 7.53 -1.01
N ALA A 171 19.53 8.39 -0.39
CA ALA A 171 19.48 9.82 -0.65
C ALA A 171 19.84 10.25 -2.10
N ASN A 172 20.50 9.39 -2.86
CA ASN A 172 20.90 9.68 -4.24
C ASN A 172 19.79 9.41 -5.27
N GLY A 173 18.65 8.91 -4.83
CA GLY A 173 17.49 8.64 -5.68
C GLY A 173 16.23 9.37 -5.19
N PRO A 174 15.09 9.18 -5.87
CA PRO A 174 13.83 9.79 -5.48
C PRO A 174 13.28 9.14 -4.20
N LEU A 175 13.38 9.88 -3.08
CA LEU A 175 12.97 9.47 -1.74
C LEU A 175 11.96 10.48 -1.17
#